data_ba3d459cc59983fb2236b7d8f1157fbd
#
_entry.id   ba3d459cc59983fb2236b7d8f1157fbd
#
_cell.length_a   1.000
_cell.length_b   1.000
_cell.length_c   1.000
_cell.angle_alpha   90.00
_cell.angle_beta   90.00
_cell.angle_gamma   90.00
#
_symmetry.space_group_name_H-M   'P 1'
#
loop_
_entity.id
_entity.type
_entity.pdbx_description
1 polymer ?
#
loop_
_entity_poly.entity_id
_entity_poly.type
_entity_poly.pdbx_seq_one_letter_code
_entity_poly.pdbx_strand_id
1 'polypeptide(L)'
;KDNVLNVKQTIKAGESVTITFKVKTIKAAEGQTIANVAETDDPNVPPTPPAETKVPIEPTIHKNIEGVQKLVLKNNKQKFNWNITVSFGTNTMNWKQASITDSVNNLLDIVEVTVVDENGKDVTGNGTLSTENNEVVFEINKKDASYTYLARHTYTMTITTKIKGSVTDKELAPYIKDGGIPNQADLNFGNEGDKKHSEIPKIVPLKGASPEKTNTPSNQTDKGNLTPSKGIFPHTGENQMLSNILLVVGTCILIILTVYYILKKRRIE
;
A
#
# COMPACT_ATOMS: atom_id res chain seq x y z
N LYS A 1 -9.12 12.89 33.43
CA LYS A 1 -9.23 12.61 33.37
C LYS A 1 -10.54 12.27 32.78
N ASP A 2 -11.67 12.48 33.35
CA ASP A 2 -12.92 12.08 32.74
C ASP A 2 -13.41 13.21 31.82
N ASN A 3 -13.05 13.31 30.60
CA ASN A 3 -13.47 14.30 29.57
C ASN A 3 -14.77 15.11 29.90
N VAL A 4 -14.88 15.61 31.11
CA VAL A 4 -16.04 16.37 31.65
C VAL A 4 -15.68 17.83 31.65
N LEU A 5 -16.47 18.65 30.99
CA LEU A 5 -16.43 20.11 31.06
C LEU A 5 -17.42 20.60 32.12
N ASN A 6 -16.91 21.16 33.22
CA ASN A 6 -17.73 21.80 34.24
C ASN A 6 -17.74 23.30 34.02
N VAL A 7 -18.95 23.86 33.91
CA VAL A 7 -19.16 25.31 33.77
C VAL A 7 -20.10 25.78 34.92
N LYS A 8 -19.66 26.80 35.68
CA LYS A 8 -20.49 27.44 36.68
C LYS A 8 -20.95 28.78 36.15
N GLN A 9 -22.25 28.93 35.97
CA GLN A 9 -22.88 30.16 35.48
C GLN A 9 -24.23 30.38 36.20
N THR A 10 -24.42 31.57 36.73
CA THR A 10 -25.72 31.95 37.27
C THR A 10 -26.62 32.44 36.15
N ILE A 11 -27.79 31.84 36.01
CA ILE A 11 -28.79 32.18 34.99
C ILE A 11 -30.01 32.72 35.73
N LYS A 12 -30.46 33.92 35.38
CA LYS A 12 -31.68 34.51 35.96
C LYS A 12 -32.91 33.89 35.31
N ALA A 13 -34.04 33.96 36.02
CA ALA A 13 -35.30 33.48 35.48
C ALA A 13 -35.66 34.18 34.14
N GLY A 14 -35.95 33.38 33.12
CA GLY A 14 -36.25 33.84 31.77
C GLY A 14 -35.02 34.10 30.87
N GLU A 15 -33.80 33.94 31.39
CA GLU A 15 -32.58 34.05 30.61
C GLU A 15 -32.10 32.66 30.10
N SER A 16 -31.30 32.66 29.03
CA SER A 16 -30.64 31.48 28.50
C SER A 16 -29.15 31.74 28.30
N VAL A 17 -28.33 30.68 28.46
CA VAL A 17 -26.90 30.72 28.21
C VAL A 17 -26.52 29.63 27.22
N THR A 18 -25.77 30.02 26.21
CA THR A 18 -25.17 29.05 25.23
C THR A 18 -23.71 28.84 25.58
N ILE A 19 -23.33 27.59 25.79
CA ILE A 19 -21.93 27.17 26.01
C ILE A 19 -21.43 26.51 24.77
N THR A 20 -20.37 27.07 24.16
CA THR A 20 -19.72 26.51 22.98
C THR A 20 -18.28 26.09 23.31
N PHE A 21 -17.91 24.87 22.97
CA PHE A 21 -16.54 24.38 23.15
C PHE A 21 -16.12 23.54 21.94
N LYS A 22 -14.79 23.50 21.71
CA LYS A 22 -14.21 22.71 20.64
C LYS A 22 -13.48 21.49 21.22
N VAL A 23 -13.68 20.34 20.63
CA VAL A 23 -12.96 19.11 20.95
C VAL A 23 -12.14 18.64 19.74
N LYS A 24 -11.03 17.96 20.02
CA LYS A 24 -10.22 17.29 19.00
C LYS A 24 -10.31 15.78 19.23
N THR A 25 -10.65 15.04 18.21
CA THR A 25 -10.63 13.58 18.25
C THR A 25 -9.19 13.05 18.28
N ILE A 26 -8.98 11.92 18.92
CA ILE A 26 -7.71 11.17 18.91
C ILE A 26 -7.82 9.99 17.94
N LYS A 27 -6.68 9.50 17.45
CA LYS A 27 -6.64 8.39 16.48
C LYS A 27 -7.40 7.14 16.96
N ALA A 28 -7.36 6.83 18.26
CA ALA A 28 -8.10 5.71 18.84
C ALA A 28 -9.63 5.83 18.74
N ALA A 29 -10.16 7.02 18.42
CA ALA A 29 -11.59 7.25 18.22
C ALA A 29 -12.04 7.08 16.77
N GLU A 30 -11.13 6.87 15.82
CA GLU A 30 -11.47 6.69 14.40
C GLU A 30 -12.49 5.54 14.21
N GLY A 31 -13.54 5.81 13.45
CA GLY A 31 -14.63 4.87 13.20
C GLY A 31 -15.61 4.67 14.36
N GLN A 32 -15.34 5.25 15.55
CA GLN A 32 -16.21 5.18 16.71
C GLN A 32 -17.33 6.23 16.63
N THR A 33 -18.42 5.96 17.33
CA THR A 33 -19.45 6.96 17.63
C THR A 33 -19.14 7.59 18.98
N ILE A 34 -19.01 8.90 19.02
CA ILE A 34 -18.84 9.67 20.24
C ILE A 34 -20.19 10.25 20.63
N ALA A 35 -20.64 9.95 21.85
CA ALA A 35 -21.83 10.54 22.45
C ALA A 35 -21.43 11.64 23.43
N ASN A 36 -22.18 12.75 23.45
CA ASN A 36 -22.05 13.81 24.40
C ASN A 36 -23.40 14.08 25.08
N VAL A 37 -23.39 14.19 26.39
CA VAL A 37 -24.57 14.47 27.24
C VAL A 37 -24.29 15.73 28.05
N ALA A 38 -25.27 16.58 28.20
CA ALA A 38 -25.20 17.72 29.13
C ALA A 38 -26.11 17.47 30.34
N GLU A 39 -25.63 17.85 31.52
CA GLU A 39 -26.32 17.72 32.79
C GLU A 39 -26.26 19.05 33.53
N THR A 40 -27.23 19.29 34.41
CA THR A 40 -27.21 20.40 35.35
C THR A 40 -27.12 19.86 36.79
N ASP A 41 -26.78 20.71 37.74
CA ASP A 41 -26.80 20.39 39.18
C ASP A 41 -28.20 20.45 39.78
N ASP A 42 -29.23 20.83 39.01
CA ASP A 42 -30.63 20.78 39.44
C ASP A 42 -31.19 19.34 39.29
N PRO A 43 -31.54 18.67 40.40
CA PRO A 43 -32.03 17.27 40.35
C PRO A 43 -33.40 17.15 39.66
N ASN A 44 -34.11 18.24 39.41
CA ASN A 44 -35.40 18.23 38.72
C ASN A 44 -35.25 18.34 37.18
N VAL A 45 -34.03 18.59 36.69
CA VAL A 45 -33.74 18.69 35.25
C VAL A 45 -33.02 17.43 34.82
N PRO A 46 -33.64 16.56 34.00
CA PRO A 46 -33.00 15.35 33.52
C PRO A 46 -31.84 15.69 32.57
N PRO A 47 -30.84 14.81 32.47
CA PRO A 47 -29.78 14.92 31.45
C PRO A 47 -30.36 15.03 30.03
N THR A 48 -29.67 15.74 29.15
CA THR A 48 -30.07 15.77 27.73
C THR A 48 -29.95 14.39 27.09
N PRO A 49 -30.76 14.09 26.07
CA PRO A 49 -30.46 12.96 25.21
C PRO A 49 -29.03 13.04 24.63
N PRO A 50 -28.33 11.91 24.44
CA PRO A 50 -27.00 11.92 23.84
C PRO A 50 -27.01 12.55 22.46
N ALA A 51 -26.12 13.51 22.22
CA ALA A 51 -25.79 13.98 20.87
C ALA A 51 -24.65 13.13 20.33
N GLU A 52 -24.86 12.43 19.23
CA GLU A 52 -23.91 11.49 18.67
C GLU A 52 -23.21 12.03 17.44
N THR A 53 -21.91 11.76 17.33
CA THR A 53 -21.09 12.07 16.15
C THR A 53 -20.20 10.89 15.83
N LYS A 54 -20.22 10.44 14.56
CA LYS A 54 -19.32 9.40 14.08
C LYS A 54 -17.99 10.01 13.67
N VAL A 55 -16.90 9.52 14.26
CA VAL A 55 -15.54 9.96 13.91
C VAL A 55 -15.12 9.32 12.57
N PRO A 56 -14.70 10.10 11.57
CA PRO A 56 -14.23 9.56 10.31
C PRO A 56 -12.99 8.65 10.50
N ILE A 57 -12.86 7.67 9.62
CA ILE A 57 -11.60 6.93 9.44
C ILE A 57 -10.76 7.72 8.45
N GLU A 58 -9.52 8.00 8.82
CA GLU A 58 -8.58 8.71 7.97
C GLU A 58 -8.04 7.81 6.86
N PRO A 59 -7.67 8.36 5.69
CA PRO A 59 -7.02 7.58 4.65
C PRO A 59 -5.63 7.10 5.12
N THR A 60 -5.17 5.98 4.57
CA THR A 60 -3.82 5.46 4.82
C THR A 60 -3.14 5.09 3.52
N ILE A 61 -1.81 5.12 3.52
CA ILE A 61 -0.99 4.63 2.42
C ILE A 61 0.12 3.75 2.99
N HIS A 62 0.34 2.58 2.36
CA HIS A 62 1.38 1.62 2.70
C HIS A 62 2.13 1.21 1.45
N LYS A 63 3.45 0.98 1.59
CA LYS A 63 4.29 0.52 0.50
C LYS A 63 5.18 -0.62 0.93
N ASN A 64 5.33 -1.61 0.05
CA ASN A 64 6.23 -2.73 0.22
C ASN A 64 6.78 -3.20 -1.14
N ILE A 65 7.74 -4.13 -1.12
CA ILE A 65 8.28 -4.81 -2.29
C ILE A 65 7.91 -6.28 -2.15
N GLU A 66 6.93 -6.76 -2.94
CA GLU A 66 6.52 -8.17 -2.89
C GLU A 66 6.22 -8.67 -1.46
N GLY A 67 5.62 -7.80 -0.62
CA GLY A 67 5.26 -8.11 0.77
C GLY A 67 6.34 -7.82 1.82
N VAL A 68 7.55 -7.39 1.42
CA VAL A 68 8.65 -7.09 2.36
C VAL A 68 9.08 -5.63 2.29
N GLN A 69 9.76 -5.15 3.34
CA GLN A 69 10.31 -3.78 3.38
C GLN A 69 11.75 -3.72 2.82
N LYS A 70 12.39 -4.87 2.61
CA LYS A 70 13.72 -4.96 2.04
C LYS A 70 13.84 -6.21 1.19
N LEU A 71 14.11 -6.04 -0.11
CA LEU A 71 14.32 -7.14 -1.05
C LEU A 71 15.77 -7.15 -1.52
N VAL A 72 16.47 -8.27 -1.35
CA VAL A 72 17.78 -8.51 -1.95
C VAL A 72 17.57 -9.19 -3.30
N LEU A 73 18.06 -8.56 -4.38
CA LEU A 73 17.91 -9.11 -5.72
C LEU A 73 18.77 -10.37 -5.89
N LYS A 74 18.24 -11.37 -6.60
CA LYS A 74 18.99 -12.58 -6.98
C LYS A 74 19.93 -12.31 -8.15
N ASN A 75 19.55 -11.38 -9.00
CA ASN A 75 20.39 -10.82 -10.08
C ASN A 75 19.85 -9.42 -10.45
N ASN A 76 20.70 -8.55 -11.01
CA ASN A 76 20.33 -7.17 -11.35
C ASN A 76 19.40 -7.05 -12.57
N LYS A 77 19.12 -8.14 -13.32
CA LYS A 77 18.14 -8.17 -14.41
C LYS A 77 16.73 -8.57 -13.93
N GLN A 78 16.60 -8.98 -12.66
CA GLN A 78 15.33 -9.38 -12.06
C GLN A 78 14.34 -8.22 -12.08
N LYS A 79 13.09 -8.49 -12.49
CA LYS A 79 11.95 -7.60 -12.25
C LYS A 79 11.47 -7.79 -10.82
N PHE A 80 10.94 -6.73 -10.24
CA PHE A 80 10.33 -6.74 -8.91
C PHE A 80 9.22 -5.69 -8.83
N ASN A 81 8.29 -5.88 -7.89
CA ASN A 81 7.08 -5.09 -7.78
C ASN A 81 7.09 -4.23 -6.50
N TRP A 82 6.91 -2.92 -6.67
CA TRP A 82 6.51 -2.02 -5.60
C TRP A 82 4.99 -2.05 -5.50
N ASN A 83 4.47 -2.46 -4.35
CA ASN A 83 3.03 -2.46 -4.10
C ASN A 83 2.68 -1.29 -3.18
N ILE A 84 1.83 -0.39 -3.65
CA ILE A 84 1.38 0.80 -2.95
C ILE A 84 -0.11 0.62 -2.69
N THR A 85 -0.48 0.40 -1.43
CA THR A 85 -1.87 0.18 -1.02
C THR A 85 -2.41 1.42 -0.32
N VAL A 86 -3.49 1.99 -0.85
CA VAL A 86 -4.18 3.16 -0.33
C VAL A 86 -5.58 2.78 0.12
N SER A 87 -5.90 3.00 1.41
CA SER A 87 -7.27 2.98 1.90
C SER A 87 -7.77 4.42 2.01
N PHE A 88 -8.90 4.73 1.39
CA PHE A 88 -9.39 6.11 1.29
C PHE A 88 -10.15 6.59 2.54
N GLY A 89 -10.32 5.73 3.56
CA GLY A 89 -11.06 6.09 4.77
C GLY A 89 -12.56 6.29 4.52
N THR A 90 -13.20 7.16 5.29
CA THR A 90 -14.67 7.33 5.20
C THR A 90 -15.14 8.74 4.83
N ASN A 91 -14.26 9.75 4.85
CA ASN A 91 -14.64 11.15 4.64
C ASN A 91 -14.04 11.71 3.35
N THR A 92 -14.49 11.21 2.20
CA THR A 92 -13.97 11.57 0.87
C THR A 92 -14.85 12.60 0.13
N MET A 93 -16.04 12.88 0.63
CA MET A 93 -17.05 13.70 -0.06
C MET A 93 -16.56 15.11 -0.41
N ASN A 94 -15.85 15.75 0.53
CA ASN A 94 -15.39 17.12 0.38
C ASN A 94 -13.96 17.24 -0.17
N TRP A 95 -13.36 16.15 -0.62
CA TRP A 95 -12.02 16.19 -1.19
C TRP A 95 -11.98 17.01 -2.48
N LYS A 96 -10.92 17.79 -2.64
CA LYS A 96 -10.65 18.59 -3.84
C LYS A 96 -9.77 17.82 -4.83
N GLN A 97 -8.91 16.95 -4.30
CA GLN A 97 -7.96 16.13 -5.03
C GLN A 97 -7.88 14.71 -4.47
N ALA A 98 -7.45 13.77 -5.28
CA ALA A 98 -7.04 12.44 -4.90
C ALA A 98 -6.03 11.92 -5.93
N SER A 99 -4.78 11.68 -5.54
CA SER A 99 -3.77 11.08 -6.40
C SER A 99 -2.78 10.23 -5.61
N ILE A 100 -2.25 9.19 -6.26
CA ILE A 100 -1.15 8.38 -5.76
C ILE A 100 0.07 8.72 -6.61
N THR A 101 1.16 9.14 -5.98
CA THR A 101 2.40 9.52 -6.67
C THR A 101 3.59 8.73 -6.15
N ASP A 102 4.52 8.40 -7.03
CA ASP A 102 5.73 7.64 -6.73
C ASP A 102 6.90 8.12 -7.58
N SER A 103 7.94 8.64 -6.95
CA SER A 103 9.16 9.04 -7.63
C SER A 103 10.15 7.88 -7.64
N VAL A 104 10.11 7.05 -8.68
CA VAL A 104 10.97 5.90 -8.85
C VAL A 104 12.41 6.35 -9.10
N ASN A 105 13.39 5.73 -8.40
CA ASN A 105 14.79 6.07 -8.57
C ASN A 105 15.24 5.95 -10.05
N ASN A 106 15.99 6.91 -10.53
CA ASN A 106 16.45 7.00 -11.92
C ASN A 106 17.36 5.84 -12.40
N LEU A 107 17.86 5.01 -11.50
CA LEU A 107 18.57 3.77 -11.82
C LEU A 107 17.64 2.61 -12.23
N LEU A 108 16.33 2.81 -12.11
CA LEU A 108 15.33 1.80 -12.41
C LEU A 108 14.56 2.13 -13.69
N ASP A 109 14.27 1.10 -14.50
CA ASP A 109 13.27 1.16 -15.58
C ASP A 109 11.89 0.81 -15.00
N ILE A 110 10.89 1.62 -15.29
CA ILE A 110 9.48 1.27 -15.07
C ILE A 110 9.05 0.39 -16.24
N VAL A 111 8.60 -0.84 -15.94
CA VAL A 111 8.21 -1.84 -16.95
C VAL A 111 6.71 -1.83 -17.17
N GLU A 112 5.95 -1.72 -16.07
CA GLU A 112 4.50 -1.80 -16.07
C GLU A 112 3.95 -1.12 -14.82
N VAL A 113 2.77 -0.53 -14.93
CA VAL A 113 2.00 0.00 -13.81
C VAL A 113 0.56 -0.48 -13.92
N THR A 114 0.03 -1.03 -12.84
CA THR A 114 -1.38 -1.46 -12.75
C THR A 114 -2.01 -0.89 -11.50
N VAL A 115 -3.33 -0.64 -11.54
CA VAL A 115 -4.09 -0.19 -10.37
C VAL A 115 -5.34 -1.04 -10.26
N VAL A 116 -5.51 -1.70 -9.10
CA VAL A 116 -6.65 -2.57 -8.82
C VAL A 116 -7.36 -2.16 -7.53
N ASP A 117 -8.65 -2.50 -7.42
CA ASP A 117 -9.40 -2.35 -6.17
C ASP A 117 -9.13 -3.53 -5.20
N GLU A 118 -9.80 -3.53 -4.04
CA GLU A 118 -9.72 -4.57 -3.00
C GLU A 118 -10.15 -5.97 -3.47
N ASN A 119 -10.85 -6.07 -4.61
CA ASN A 119 -11.29 -7.31 -5.22
C ASN A 119 -10.38 -7.76 -6.37
N GLY A 120 -9.29 -7.00 -6.64
CA GLY A 120 -8.38 -7.26 -7.75
C GLY A 120 -8.91 -6.81 -9.12
N LYS A 121 -10.01 -6.04 -9.16
CA LYS A 121 -10.55 -5.49 -10.40
C LYS A 121 -9.72 -4.28 -10.83
N ASP A 122 -9.37 -4.21 -12.10
CA ASP A 122 -8.71 -3.05 -12.70
C ASP A 122 -9.58 -1.79 -12.55
N VAL A 123 -8.99 -0.76 -11.98
CA VAL A 123 -9.58 0.56 -11.76
C VAL A 123 -8.79 1.69 -12.41
N THR A 124 -7.84 1.37 -13.29
CA THR A 124 -7.05 2.36 -14.02
C THR A 124 -7.94 3.37 -14.77
N GLY A 125 -9.08 2.91 -15.30
CA GLY A 125 -10.09 3.79 -15.93
C GLY A 125 -10.81 4.76 -14.97
N ASN A 126 -10.61 4.65 -13.66
CA ASN A 126 -11.13 5.63 -12.69
C ASN A 126 -10.23 6.87 -12.55
N GLY A 127 -9.16 6.98 -13.31
CA GLY A 127 -8.22 8.09 -13.24
C GLY A 127 -7.39 8.24 -14.50
N THR A 128 -6.37 9.10 -14.40
CA THR A 128 -5.33 9.29 -15.41
C THR A 128 -4.01 8.79 -14.85
N LEU A 129 -3.42 7.79 -15.51
CA LEU A 129 -2.11 7.27 -15.17
C LEU A 129 -1.06 7.89 -16.08
N SER A 130 -0.02 8.50 -15.51
CA SER A 130 1.15 8.98 -16.21
C SER A 130 2.44 8.39 -15.65
N THR A 131 3.45 8.20 -16.53
CA THR A 131 4.77 7.64 -16.16
C THR A 131 5.84 8.44 -16.89
N GLU A 132 6.09 9.65 -16.43
CA GLU A 132 7.06 10.57 -17.05
C GLU A 132 8.22 10.84 -16.10
N ASN A 133 9.45 10.93 -16.64
CA ASN A 133 10.66 11.27 -15.87
C ASN A 133 10.88 10.40 -14.60
N ASN A 134 10.58 9.12 -14.67
CA ASN A 134 10.59 8.18 -13.53
C ASN A 134 9.60 8.56 -12.41
N GLU A 135 8.65 9.44 -12.65
CA GLU A 135 7.53 9.69 -11.76
C GLU A 135 6.28 8.95 -12.25
N VAL A 136 5.63 8.21 -11.36
CA VAL A 136 4.35 7.55 -11.60
C VAL A 136 3.29 8.35 -10.87
N VAL A 137 2.29 8.83 -11.59
CA VAL A 137 1.16 9.55 -11.03
C VAL A 137 -0.14 8.89 -11.48
N PHE A 138 -0.95 8.47 -10.52
CA PHE A 138 -2.32 8.07 -10.77
C PHE A 138 -3.25 9.13 -10.19
N GLU A 139 -3.71 10.03 -11.05
CA GLU A 139 -4.68 11.07 -10.69
C GLU A 139 -6.09 10.49 -10.78
N ILE A 140 -6.79 10.41 -9.65
CA ILE A 140 -8.11 9.78 -9.55
C ILE A 140 -9.18 10.81 -9.95
N ASN A 141 -10.08 10.43 -10.84
CA ASN A 141 -11.16 11.30 -11.31
C ASN A 141 -12.31 11.36 -10.31
N LYS A 142 -12.96 12.51 -10.24
CA LYS A 142 -14.26 12.63 -9.56
C LYS A 142 -15.35 11.89 -10.33
N LYS A 143 -16.29 11.31 -9.60
CA LYS A 143 -17.57 10.83 -10.15
C LYS A 143 -18.68 11.73 -9.57
N ASP A 144 -19.56 12.22 -10.41
CA ASP A 144 -20.63 13.15 -10.00
C ASP A 144 -20.07 14.34 -9.17
N ALA A 145 -18.97 14.93 -9.67
CA ALA A 145 -18.22 16.03 -9.06
C ALA A 145 -17.69 15.74 -7.64
N SER A 146 -17.64 14.49 -7.20
CA SER A 146 -17.26 14.07 -5.85
C SER A 146 -16.32 12.86 -5.85
N TYR A 147 -15.60 12.66 -4.74
CA TYR A 147 -14.85 11.44 -4.43
C TYR A 147 -15.60 10.47 -3.50
N THR A 148 -16.89 10.69 -3.27
CA THR A 148 -17.70 9.86 -2.34
C THR A 148 -17.60 8.37 -2.65
N TYR A 149 -17.47 8.00 -3.92
CA TYR A 149 -17.34 6.60 -4.34
C TYR A 149 -16.06 5.91 -3.87
N LEU A 150 -15.05 6.67 -3.41
CA LEU A 150 -13.80 6.12 -2.84
C LEU A 150 -13.95 5.73 -1.37
N ALA A 151 -15.01 6.23 -0.69
CA ALA A 151 -15.17 5.99 0.74
C ALA A 151 -15.21 4.48 1.06
N ARG A 152 -14.33 4.03 1.97
CA ARG A 152 -14.13 2.63 2.39
C ARG A 152 -13.51 1.71 1.34
N HIS A 153 -13.16 2.22 0.16
CA HIS A 153 -12.43 1.45 -0.85
C HIS A 153 -10.92 1.50 -0.63
N THR A 154 -10.27 0.49 -1.17
CA THR A 154 -8.82 0.35 -1.16
C THR A 154 -8.35 0.15 -2.59
N TYR A 155 -7.33 0.92 -3.02
CA TYR A 155 -6.66 0.72 -4.29
C TYR A 155 -5.23 0.24 -4.03
N THR A 156 -4.76 -0.68 -4.88
CA THR A 156 -3.36 -1.11 -4.90
C THR A 156 -2.77 -0.76 -6.26
N MET A 157 -1.81 0.16 -6.26
CA MET A 157 -0.98 0.47 -7.42
C MET A 157 0.28 -0.39 -7.35
N THR A 158 0.51 -1.19 -8.38
CA THR A 158 1.71 -2.02 -8.53
C THR A 158 2.59 -1.44 -9.63
N ILE A 159 3.83 -1.10 -9.28
CA ILE A 159 4.85 -0.61 -10.21
C ILE A 159 5.89 -1.71 -10.39
N THR A 160 5.91 -2.35 -11.55
CA THR A 160 6.94 -3.33 -11.91
C THR A 160 8.17 -2.60 -12.41
N THR A 161 9.32 -2.85 -11.80
CA THR A 161 10.59 -2.22 -12.16
C THR A 161 11.71 -3.24 -12.31
N LYS A 162 12.81 -2.82 -12.90
CA LYS A 162 14.10 -3.52 -12.95
C LYS A 162 15.23 -2.50 -12.93
N ILE A 163 16.45 -2.91 -12.59
CA ILE A 163 17.63 -2.05 -12.74
C ILE A 163 17.87 -1.82 -14.24
N LYS A 164 18.15 -0.57 -14.66
CA LYS A 164 18.48 -0.24 -16.04
C LYS A 164 19.73 -0.99 -16.49
N GLY A 165 19.71 -1.51 -17.70
CA GLY A 165 20.85 -2.24 -18.27
C GLY A 165 22.11 -1.39 -18.45
N SER A 166 21.99 -0.06 -18.49
CA SER A 166 23.10 0.88 -18.59
C SER A 166 23.78 1.20 -17.24
N VAL A 167 23.16 0.82 -16.12
CA VAL A 167 23.67 1.15 -14.77
C VAL A 167 24.92 0.36 -14.46
N THR A 168 25.94 1.04 -13.99
CA THR A 168 27.24 0.50 -13.66
C THR A 168 27.36 0.12 -12.17
N ASP A 169 28.28 -0.78 -11.83
CA ASP A 169 28.59 -1.11 -10.43
C ASP A 169 29.01 0.11 -9.60
N LYS A 170 29.64 1.11 -10.22
CA LYS A 170 30.01 2.37 -9.57
C LYS A 170 28.78 3.16 -9.12
N GLU A 171 27.73 3.20 -9.94
CA GLU A 171 26.47 3.89 -9.60
C GLU A 171 25.66 3.13 -8.55
N LEU A 172 25.76 1.79 -8.52
CA LEU A 172 25.10 0.96 -7.51
C LEU A 172 25.83 0.94 -6.15
N ALA A 173 27.14 1.19 -6.14
CA ALA A 173 27.98 1.06 -4.94
C ALA A 173 27.47 1.86 -3.73
N PRO A 174 27.02 3.14 -3.86
CA PRO A 174 26.46 3.89 -2.74
C PRO A 174 25.24 3.21 -2.14
N TYR A 175 24.31 2.74 -2.99
CA TYR A 175 23.07 2.11 -2.55
C TYR A 175 23.31 0.75 -1.89
N ILE A 176 24.28 -0.03 -2.38
CA ILE A 176 24.68 -1.29 -1.73
C ILE A 176 25.20 -1.01 -0.33
N LYS A 177 26.04 0.03 -0.16
CA LYS A 177 26.57 0.46 1.13
C LYS A 177 25.48 0.95 2.08
N ASP A 178 24.49 1.71 1.57
CA ASP A 178 23.40 2.32 2.34
C ASP A 178 22.19 1.38 2.55
N GLY A 179 22.38 0.11 2.19
CA GLY A 179 21.40 -0.94 2.44
C GLY A 179 20.25 -1.04 1.42
N GLY A 180 20.40 -0.41 0.26
CA GLY A 180 19.49 -0.54 -0.90
C GLY A 180 19.03 0.78 -1.49
N ILE A 181 18.43 0.71 -2.68
CA ILE A 181 17.76 1.81 -3.36
C ILE A 181 16.40 2.02 -2.68
N PRO A 182 16.17 3.17 -2.02
CA PRO A 182 14.90 3.47 -1.35
C PRO A 182 13.84 3.90 -2.36
N ASN A 183 12.57 3.70 -2.01
CA ASN A 183 11.45 4.27 -2.74
C ASN A 183 10.28 4.56 -1.80
N GLN A 184 9.67 5.75 -1.90
CA GLN A 184 8.54 6.20 -1.11
C GLN A 184 7.43 6.69 -2.03
N ALA A 185 6.19 6.43 -1.64
CA ALA A 185 5.01 6.91 -2.35
C ALA A 185 4.21 7.89 -1.49
N ASP A 186 3.44 8.73 -2.16
CA ASP A 186 2.59 9.73 -1.55
C ASP A 186 1.12 9.53 -1.95
N LEU A 187 0.23 9.73 -1.00
CA LEU A 187 -1.19 9.96 -1.24
C LEU A 187 -1.46 11.46 -1.05
N ASN A 188 -1.83 12.15 -2.11
CA ASN A 188 -2.37 13.51 -2.05
C ASN A 188 -3.90 13.40 -2.02
N PHE A 189 -4.54 14.06 -1.07
CA PHE A 189 -5.99 13.93 -0.85
C PHE A 189 -6.55 15.21 -0.23
N GLY A 190 -7.87 15.27 -0.05
CA GLY A 190 -8.50 16.36 0.68
C GLY A 190 -8.30 17.71 0.03
N ASN A 191 -7.72 18.66 0.74
CA ASN A 191 -7.37 19.98 0.22
C ASN A 191 -5.99 19.97 -0.44
N GLU A 192 -5.66 21.04 -1.15
CA GLU A 192 -4.32 21.25 -1.68
C GLU A 192 -3.30 21.25 -0.52
N GLY A 193 -2.25 20.43 -0.65
CA GLY A 193 -1.21 20.26 0.37
C GLY A 193 -1.47 19.16 1.40
N ASP A 194 -2.69 18.62 1.50
CA ASP A 194 -2.93 17.45 2.35
C ASP A 194 -2.24 16.21 1.73
N LYS A 195 -1.32 15.61 2.48
CA LYS A 195 -0.47 14.53 1.99
C LYS A 195 -0.19 13.51 3.09
N LYS A 196 -0.11 12.23 2.70
CA LYS A 196 0.44 11.16 3.52
C LYS A 196 1.55 10.45 2.77
N HIS A 197 2.59 10.05 3.51
CA HIS A 197 3.73 9.32 3.00
C HIS A 197 3.64 7.85 3.40
N SER A 198 4.04 6.97 2.51
CA SER A 198 4.20 5.54 2.79
C SER A 198 5.48 5.26 3.58
N GLU A 199 5.70 3.97 3.91
CA GLU A 199 7.02 3.43 4.29
C GLU A 199 8.01 3.62 3.14
N ILE A 200 9.30 3.46 3.45
CA ILE A 200 10.43 3.59 2.50
C ILE A 200 11.10 2.22 2.33
N PRO A 201 10.47 1.27 1.62
CA PRO A 201 11.10 -0.01 1.33
C PRO A 201 12.34 0.17 0.44
N LYS A 202 13.25 -0.81 0.48
CA LYS A 202 14.54 -0.75 -0.24
C LYS A 202 14.78 -2.03 -1.04
N ILE A 203 15.28 -1.90 -2.27
CA ILE A 203 15.87 -3.02 -3.01
C ILE A 203 17.39 -2.99 -2.88
N VAL A 204 18.01 -4.15 -2.65
CA VAL A 204 19.46 -4.27 -2.55
C VAL A 204 20.00 -4.92 -3.81
N PRO A 205 20.73 -4.17 -4.65
CA PRO A 205 21.37 -4.72 -5.84
C PRO A 205 22.49 -5.70 -5.48
N LEU A 206 22.80 -6.63 -6.38
CA LEU A 206 23.99 -7.46 -6.24
C LEU A 206 25.26 -6.70 -6.65
N LYS A 207 26.33 -6.90 -5.87
CA LYS A 207 27.65 -6.40 -6.21
C LYS A 207 28.25 -7.25 -7.34
N GLY A 208 28.81 -6.59 -8.36
CA GLY A 208 29.57 -7.28 -9.43
C GLY A 208 28.69 -7.92 -10.51
N ALA A 209 27.40 -7.60 -10.58
CA ALA A 209 26.50 -8.06 -11.63
C ALA A 209 26.31 -6.98 -12.72
N SER A 210 27.40 -6.33 -13.16
CA SER A 210 27.36 -5.45 -14.34
C SER A 210 26.90 -6.25 -15.56
N PRO A 211 26.05 -5.72 -16.45
CA PRO A 211 25.69 -6.41 -17.68
C PRO A 211 26.95 -6.72 -18.46
N GLU A 212 27.14 -8.00 -18.80
CA GLU A 212 28.23 -8.44 -19.67
C GLU A 212 28.34 -7.50 -20.86
N LYS A 213 29.52 -6.84 -20.99
CA LYS A 213 29.93 -6.34 -22.31
C LYS A 213 29.93 -7.53 -23.22
N THR A 214 29.11 -7.53 -24.24
CA THR A 214 29.23 -8.45 -25.38
C THR A 214 30.65 -8.31 -25.92
N ASN A 215 31.54 -9.16 -25.50
CA ASN A 215 32.84 -9.30 -26.14
C ASN A 215 32.59 -9.80 -27.55
N THR A 216 32.74 -8.92 -28.51
CA THR A 216 32.98 -9.29 -29.91
C THR A 216 34.09 -10.32 -29.93
N PRO A 217 33.91 -11.48 -30.54
CA PRO A 217 34.96 -12.49 -30.54
C PRO A 217 36.13 -11.98 -31.36
N SER A 218 37.22 -11.66 -30.70
CA SER A 218 38.53 -11.53 -31.35
C SER A 218 39.01 -12.93 -31.70
N ASN A 219 39.12 -13.24 -32.99
CA ASN A 219 39.81 -14.43 -33.50
C ASN A 219 41.20 -14.50 -32.91
N GLN A 220 41.43 -15.49 -32.06
CA GLN A 220 42.74 -16.03 -31.81
C GLN A 220 42.66 -17.55 -31.96
N THR A 221 43.22 -18.00 -33.04
CA THR A 221 43.58 -19.40 -33.31
C THR A 221 44.67 -19.82 -32.33
N ASP A 222 44.35 -20.78 -31.46
CA ASP A 222 45.38 -21.62 -30.86
C ASP A 222 44.91 -23.07 -30.78
N LYS A 223 45.75 -23.94 -31.39
CA LYS A 223 45.58 -25.39 -31.46
C LYS A 223 46.06 -26.00 -30.14
N GLY A 224 45.29 -26.87 -29.55
CA GLY A 224 45.84 -27.71 -28.48
C GLY A 224 44.80 -28.53 -27.71
N ASN A 225 44.68 -29.77 -28.11
CA ASN A 225 44.39 -30.94 -27.28
C ASN A 225 42.98 -31.19 -26.73
N LEU A 226 42.33 -32.16 -27.34
CA LEU A 226 41.06 -32.77 -26.97
C LEU A 226 41.26 -33.83 -25.87
N THR A 227 40.60 -33.61 -24.71
CA THR A 227 40.21 -34.72 -23.83
C THR A 227 38.70 -34.67 -23.64
N PRO A 228 37.97 -35.81 -23.79
CA PRO A 228 36.52 -35.80 -23.70
C PRO A 228 36.05 -35.73 -22.24
N SER A 229 35.39 -34.66 -21.88
CA SER A 229 34.66 -34.51 -20.61
C SER A 229 33.26 -35.09 -20.74
N LYS A 230 32.92 -36.00 -19.83
CA LYS A 230 31.62 -36.65 -19.67
C LYS A 230 30.48 -35.63 -19.61
N GLY A 231 29.43 -35.87 -20.40
CA GLY A 231 28.20 -35.08 -20.41
C GLY A 231 27.54 -35.04 -19.05
N ILE A 232 27.29 -33.81 -18.57
CA ILE A 232 26.41 -33.53 -17.44
C ILE A 232 25.06 -33.13 -18.04
N PHE A 233 24.05 -34.00 -17.87
CA PHE A 233 22.68 -33.68 -18.22
C PHE A 233 22.18 -32.48 -17.36
N PRO A 234 21.38 -31.58 -17.92
CA PRO A 234 20.81 -30.50 -17.12
C PRO A 234 19.83 -31.10 -16.11
N HIS A 235 20.12 -30.90 -14.83
CA HIS A 235 19.15 -31.13 -13.78
C HIS A 235 18.01 -30.12 -13.94
N THR A 236 16.82 -30.61 -14.26
CA THR A 236 15.58 -29.85 -14.09
C THR A 236 15.38 -29.66 -12.60
N GLY A 237 15.75 -28.47 -12.09
CA GLY A 237 15.52 -28.09 -10.71
C GLY A 237 14.04 -27.92 -10.47
N GLU A 238 13.38 -28.97 -9.98
CA GLU A 238 12.07 -28.82 -9.33
C GLU A 238 12.20 -27.85 -8.17
N ASN A 239 11.44 -26.77 -8.24
CA ASN A 239 11.39 -25.75 -7.20
C ASN A 239 10.58 -26.30 -6.02
N GLN A 240 11.23 -27.06 -5.10
CA GLN A 240 10.59 -27.68 -3.92
C GLN A 240 9.75 -26.69 -3.11
N MET A 241 10.08 -25.41 -3.16
CA MET A 241 9.32 -24.36 -2.46
C MET A 241 7.93 -24.10 -3.10
N LEU A 242 7.86 -24.11 -4.44
CA LEU A 242 6.59 -23.98 -5.18
C LEU A 242 5.70 -25.22 -5.00
N SER A 243 6.30 -26.42 -4.99
CA SER A 243 5.61 -27.68 -4.74
C SER A 243 4.98 -27.71 -3.34
N ASN A 244 5.72 -27.26 -2.33
CA ASN A 244 5.22 -27.20 -0.96
C ASN A 244 4.10 -26.17 -0.76
N ILE A 245 4.19 -25.02 -1.43
CA ILE A 245 3.11 -23.98 -1.38
C ILE A 245 1.85 -24.50 -2.07
N LEU A 246 1.95 -25.15 -3.21
CA LEU A 246 0.82 -25.75 -3.91
C LEU A 246 0.17 -26.88 -3.09
N LEU A 247 0.95 -27.67 -2.35
CA LEU A 247 0.44 -28.72 -1.48
C LEU A 247 -0.34 -28.14 -0.29
N VAL A 248 0.18 -27.09 0.34
CA VAL A 248 -0.50 -26.41 1.47
C VAL A 248 -1.79 -25.75 1.02
N VAL A 249 -1.78 -25.03 -0.10
CA VAL A 249 -2.99 -24.40 -0.65
C VAL A 249 -4.02 -25.44 -1.06
N GLY A 250 -3.61 -26.53 -1.69
CA GLY A 250 -4.49 -27.64 -2.07
C GLY A 250 -5.17 -28.31 -0.87
N THR A 251 -4.42 -28.55 0.22
CA THR A 251 -4.98 -29.13 1.44
C THR A 251 -5.95 -28.19 2.15
N CYS A 252 -5.68 -26.90 2.20
CA CYS A 252 -6.60 -25.90 2.76
C CYS A 252 -7.94 -25.86 2.00
N ILE A 253 -7.91 -25.88 0.67
CA ILE A 253 -9.12 -25.90 -0.17
C ILE A 253 -9.94 -27.19 0.08
N LEU A 254 -9.29 -28.35 0.17
CA LEU A 254 -9.97 -29.62 0.48
C LEU A 254 -10.65 -29.58 1.85
N ILE A 255 -10.00 -29.04 2.87
CA ILE A 255 -10.59 -28.90 4.22
C ILE A 255 -11.82 -27.97 4.17
N ILE A 256 -11.73 -26.83 3.51
CA ILE A 256 -12.85 -25.88 3.39
C ILE A 256 -14.04 -26.55 2.67
N LEU A 257 -13.81 -27.26 1.57
CA LEU A 257 -14.85 -27.97 0.83
C LEU A 257 -15.49 -29.08 1.68
N THR A 258 -14.70 -29.80 2.46
CA THR A 258 -15.21 -30.88 3.37
C THR A 258 -16.08 -30.29 4.47
N VAL A 259 -15.64 -29.21 5.12
CA VAL A 259 -16.41 -28.49 6.15
C VAL A 259 -17.72 -27.93 5.55
N TYR A 260 -17.65 -27.31 4.38
CA TYR A 260 -18.84 -26.81 3.68
C TYR A 260 -19.83 -27.93 3.39
N TYR A 261 -19.36 -29.08 2.89
CA TYR A 261 -20.23 -30.24 2.61
C TYR A 261 -20.91 -30.78 3.86
N ILE A 262 -20.17 -30.92 4.97
CA ILE A 262 -20.70 -31.39 6.27
C ILE A 262 -21.76 -30.40 6.79
N LEU A 263 -21.51 -29.11 6.74
CA LEU A 263 -22.45 -28.09 7.19
C LEU A 263 -23.72 -28.03 6.32
N LYS A 264 -23.57 -28.22 5.00
CA LYS A 264 -24.71 -28.31 4.08
C LYS A 264 -25.56 -29.55 4.35
N LYS A 265 -24.94 -30.69 4.60
CA LYS A 265 -25.67 -31.96 4.93
C LYS A 265 -26.47 -31.81 6.21
N ARG A 266 -25.93 -31.17 7.27
CA ARG A 266 -26.65 -30.94 8.54
C ARG A 266 -27.80 -29.94 8.45
N ARG A 267 -27.94 -29.19 7.36
CA ARG A 267 -29.08 -28.29 7.15
C ARG A 267 -30.25 -28.94 6.38
N ILE A 268 -30.07 -30.15 5.90
CA ILE A 268 -31.05 -30.87 5.07
C ILE A 268 -31.69 -32.04 5.88
N GLU A 269 -31.09 -32.40 6.99
CA GLU A 269 -31.68 -33.28 8.03
C GLU A 269 -32.35 -32.45 9.15
#